data_ccdd4d8f2b6df3ff8b6426e248c192bf
#
_entry.id   ccdd4d8f2b6df3ff8b6426e248c192bf
#
_cell.length_a   1.000
_cell.length_b   1.000
_cell.length_c   1.000
_cell.angle_alpha   90.00
_cell.angle_beta   90.00
_cell.angle_gamma   90.00
#
_symmetry.space_group_name_H-M   'P 1'
#
loop_
_entity.id
_entity.type
_entity.pdbx_description
1 polymer ?
#
loop_
_entity_poly.entity_id
_entity_poly.type
_entity_poly.pdbx_seq_one_letter_code
_entity_poly.pdbx_strand_id
1 'polypeptide(L)'
;KFKDKDGIQIMKELANGGVIPVIKHFPGHGLTKKDSHFFLPVIDAKIENLEKEDVLPFKRAIGQNAEVIMVGHLVVKDVDKKNPASLSKTVINDYLRSKYQYKGLVMTDDLKMRAISLRYGYVRATVKACKAGADIIMIGAPHNTVIHAIHKIEKNVKNKKIDINQIDKSVEKIIK
;
A
#
# COMPACT_ATOMS: atom_id res chain seq x y z
N LYS A 1 -4.26 -17.93 14.72
CA LYS A 1 -4.77 -17.35 13.45
C LYS A 1 -6.16 -16.80 13.74
N PHE A 2 -6.34 -15.48 13.73
CA PHE A 2 -7.68 -14.89 13.73
C PHE A 2 -8.43 -15.42 12.51
N LYS A 3 -9.65 -15.92 12.72
CA LYS A 3 -10.52 -16.27 11.62
C LYS A 3 -10.92 -14.97 10.91
N ASP A 4 -11.08 -14.99 9.59
CA ASP A 4 -11.45 -13.79 8.81
C ASP A 4 -12.69 -13.06 9.39
N LYS A 5 -13.64 -13.82 9.97
CA LYS A 5 -14.82 -13.26 10.65
C LYS A 5 -14.45 -12.36 11.84
N ASP A 6 -13.44 -12.75 12.62
CA ASP A 6 -13.00 -12.00 13.80
C ASP A 6 -12.36 -10.67 13.36
N GLY A 7 -11.54 -10.70 12.29
CA GLY A 7 -10.94 -9.50 11.71
C GLY A 7 -11.96 -8.49 11.19
N ILE A 8 -13.01 -8.94 10.52
CA ILE A 8 -14.11 -8.09 10.07
C ILE A 8 -14.90 -7.50 11.24
N GLN A 9 -15.15 -8.29 12.29
CA GLN A 9 -15.82 -7.79 13.48
C GLN A 9 -15.00 -6.70 14.18
N ILE A 10 -13.70 -6.93 14.40
CA ILE A 10 -12.79 -5.93 14.97
C ILE A 10 -12.78 -4.65 14.12
N MET A 11 -12.71 -4.77 12.80
CA MET A 11 -12.78 -3.62 11.90
C MET A 11 -14.05 -2.79 12.13
N LYS A 12 -15.21 -3.44 12.23
CA LYS A 12 -16.50 -2.77 12.47
C LYS A 12 -16.56 -2.10 13.84
N GLU A 13 -16.11 -2.78 14.89
CA GLU A 13 -16.12 -2.23 16.24
C GLU A 13 -15.20 -1.01 16.38
N LEU A 14 -14.02 -1.03 15.75
CA LEU A 14 -13.14 0.13 15.69
C LEU A 14 -13.81 1.31 14.98
N ALA A 15 -14.43 1.06 13.81
CA ALA A 15 -15.15 2.08 13.06
C ALA A 15 -16.33 2.66 13.87
N ASN A 16 -17.12 1.82 14.53
CA ASN A 16 -18.21 2.25 15.41
C ASN A 16 -17.70 3.10 16.59
N GLY A 17 -16.50 2.82 17.07
CA GLY A 17 -15.82 3.60 18.11
C GLY A 17 -15.21 4.92 17.62
N GLY A 18 -15.37 5.27 16.34
CA GLY A 18 -14.81 6.50 15.74
C GLY A 18 -13.32 6.40 15.37
N VAL A 19 -12.77 5.18 15.26
CA VAL A 19 -11.38 4.94 14.84
C VAL A 19 -11.37 4.35 13.45
N ILE A 20 -10.58 4.91 12.54
CA ILE A 20 -10.43 4.39 11.18
C ILE A 20 -9.49 3.16 11.22
N PRO A 21 -9.99 1.94 10.98
CA PRO A 21 -9.17 0.74 10.98
C PRO A 21 -8.33 0.63 9.71
N VAL A 22 -7.06 0.24 9.86
CA VAL A 22 -6.15 0.00 8.74
C VAL A 22 -5.96 -1.51 8.56
N ILE A 23 -6.40 -2.01 7.41
CA ILE A 23 -6.26 -3.43 7.07
C ILE A 23 -4.90 -3.68 6.42
N LYS A 24 -4.09 -4.59 6.99
CA LYS A 24 -2.68 -4.75 6.60
C LYS A 24 -2.17 -6.19 6.68
N HIS A 25 -1.13 -6.52 5.91
CA HIS A 25 -0.46 -5.77 4.85
C HIS A 25 -0.83 -6.40 3.49
N PHE A 26 -1.48 -5.64 2.62
CA PHE A 26 -1.85 -6.12 1.28
C PHE A 26 -0.60 -6.39 0.42
N PRO A 27 -0.55 -7.44 -0.40
CA PRO A 27 -1.58 -8.46 -0.68
C PRO A 27 -1.55 -9.68 0.26
N GLY A 28 -0.82 -9.64 1.37
CA GLY A 28 -0.68 -10.70 2.35
C GLY A 28 0.77 -11.17 2.50
N HIS A 29 1.12 -11.62 3.69
CA HIS A 29 2.48 -12.07 4.06
C HIS A 29 2.57 -13.58 4.33
N GLY A 30 1.46 -14.33 4.19
CA GLY A 30 1.37 -15.72 4.64
C GLY A 30 2.35 -16.68 3.97
N LEU A 31 2.68 -16.44 2.71
CA LEU A 31 3.62 -17.25 1.92
C LEU A 31 5.09 -16.80 2.04
N THR A 32 5.40 -15.80 2.88
CA THR A 32 6.78 -15.35 3.07
C THR A 32 7.38 -15.88 4.38
N LYS A 33 8.63 -16.37 4.30
CA LYS A 33 9.43 -16.74 5.48
C LYS A 33 10.38 -15.63 5.93
N LYS A 34 10.50 -14.54 5.15
CA LYS A 34 11.44 -13.44 5.41
C LYS A 34 10.71 -12.25 6.02
N ASP A 35 11.29 -11.69 7.07
CA ASP A 35 10.78 -10.47 7.71
C ASP A 35 11.04 -9.25 6.82
N SER A 36 10.00 -8.51 6.49
CA SER A 36 10.05 -7.30 5.66
C SER A 36 10.76 -6.12 6.33
N HIS A 37 10.99 -6.16 7.64
CA HIS A 37 11.77 -5.13 8.33
C HIS A 37 13.24 -5.14 7.89
N PHE A 38 13.81 -6.30 7.56
CA PHE A 38 15.22 -6.45 7.21
C PHE A 38 15.45 -6.79 5.75
N PHE A 39 14.55 -7.54 5.14
CA PHE A 39 14.69 -8.04 3.78
C PHE A 39 13.47 -7.67 2.96
N LEU A 40 13.63 -7.60 1.64
CA LEU A 40 12.51 -7.49 0.73
C LEU A 40 11.96 -8.91 0.46
N PRO A 41 10.81 -9.29 1.07
CA PRO A 41 10.25 -10.60 0.86
C PRO A 41 9.80 -10.76 -0.59
N VAL A 42 9.94 -11.97 -1.11
CA VAL A 42 9.52 -12.32 -2.47
C VAL A 42 8.56 -13.48 -2.39
N ILE A 43 7.36 -13.28 -2.92
CA ILE A 43 6.37 -14.32 -3.11
C ILE A 43 6.55 -14.86 -4.52
N ASP A 44 6.97 -16.13 -4.61
CA ASP A 44 7.14 -16.87 -5.86
C ASP A 44 5.99 -17.88 -6.00
N ALA A 45 4.79 -17.36 -6.09
CA ALA A 45 3.57 -18.12 -6.26
C ALA A 45 2.68 -17.45 -7.29
N LYS A 46 1.80 -18.24 -7.92
CA LYS A 46 0.78 -17.72 -8.82
C LYS A 46 -0.22 -16.85 -8.07
N ILE A 47 -0.66 -15.76 -8.70
CA ILE A 47 -1.60 -14.82 -8.08
C ILE A 47 -2.92 -15.50 -7.70
N GLU A 48 -3.36 -16.49 -8.48
CA GLU A 48 -4.58 -17.27 -8.20
C GLU A 48 -4.50 -18.01 -6.85
N ASN A 49 -3.30 -18.42 -6.44
CA ASN A 49 -3.08 -19.07 -5.14
C ASN A 49 -3.15 -18.04 -4.00
N LEU A 50 -2.53 -16.86 -4.20
CA LEU A 50 -2.65 -15.77 -3.22
C LEU A 50 -4.11 -15.34 -3.05
N GLU A 51 -4.87 -15.28 -4.15
CA GLU A 51 -6.28 -14.85 -4.11
C GLU A 51 -7.19 -15.78 -3.32
N LYS A 52 -6.84 -17.06 -3.24
CA LYS A 52 -7.61 -18.05 -2.46
C LYS A 52 -7.39 -17.97 -0.96
N GLU A 53 -6.22 -17.50 -0.53
CA GLU A 53 -5.81 -17.50 0.88
C GLU A 53 -5.44 -16.09 1.37
N ASP A 54 -4.31 -15.56 0.94
CA ASP A 54 -3.72 -14.33 1.49
C ASP A 54 -4.51 -13.07 1.15
N VAL A 55 -5.08 -12.98 -0.05
CA VAL A 55 -5.87 -11.84 -0.52
C VAL A 55 -7.33 -11.92 -0.08
N LEU A 56 -7.84 -13.12 0.22
CA LEU A 56 -9.24 -13.34 0.57
C LEU A 56 -9.73 -12.45 1.74
N PRO A 57 -8.98 -12.28 2.84
CA PRO A 57 -9.37 -11.37 3.93
C PRO A 57 -9.54 -9.93 3.47
N PHE A 58 -8.67 -9.45 2.57
CA PHE A 58 -8.77 -8.10 2.01
C PHE A 58 -10.00 -7.94 1.12
N LYS A 59 -10.31 -8.93 0.27
CA LYS A 59 -11.53 -8.91 -0.56
C LYS A 59 -12.79 -8.84 0.30
N ARG A 60 -12.82 -9.57 1.41
CA ARG A 60 -13.92 -9.53 2.37
C ARG A 60 -14.01 -8.16 3.07
N ALA A 61 -12.87 -7.60 3.50
CA ALA A 61 -12.84 -6.27 4.11
C ALA A 61 -13.31 -5.18 3.14
N ILE A 62 -12.89 -5.25 1.87
CA ILE A 62 -13.37 -4.36 0.79
C ILE A 62 -14.89 -4.46 0.64
N GLY A 63 -15.44 -5.68 0.62
CA GLY A 63 -16.90 -5.91 0.58
C GLY A 63 -17.64 -5.42 1.82
N GLN A 64 -16.97 -5.07 2.90
CA GLN A 64 -17.49 -4.47 4.12
C GLN A 64 -17.06 -3.00 4.29
N ASN A 65 -16.71 -2.34 3.17
CA ASN A 65 -16.33 -0.92 3.10
C ASN A 65 -15.10 -0.56 3.95
N ALA A 66 -14.06 -1.40 3.95
CA ALA A 66 -12.78 -1.04 4.58
C ALA A 66 -12.30 0.32 4.07
N GLU A 67 -12.05 1.26 4.99
CA GLU A 67 -11.70 2.64 4.63
C GLU A 67 -10.24 2.77 4.22
N VAL A 68 -9.32 2.06 4.90
CA VAL A 68 -7.88 2.14 4.64
C VAL A 68 -7.27 0.76 4.47
N ILE A 69 -6.52 0.56 3.39
CA ILE A 69 -5.67 -0.62 3.18
C ILE A 69 -4.21 -0.20 3.10
N MET A 70 -3.38 -0.79 3.97
CA MET A 70 -1.93 -0.63 3.92
C MET A 70 -1.31 -1.68 3.02
N VAL A 71 -0.50 -1.23 2.06
CA VAL A 71 0.24 -2.09 1.13
C VAL A 71 1.65 -2.33 1.65
N GLY A 72 2.01 -3.60 1.81
CA GLY A 72 3.29 -4.02 2.38
C GLY A 72 4.46 -3.98 1.40
N HIS A 73 5.67 -4.10 1.96
CA HIS A 73 6.92 -4.13 1.22
C HIS A 73 7.30 -5.57 0.85
N LEU A 74 6.65 -6.10 -0.16
CA LEU A 74 6.94 -7.44 -0.68
C LEU A 74 6.78 -7.49 -2.21
N VAL A 75 7.54 -8.33 -2.87
CA VAL A 75 7.47 -8.56 -4.32
C VAL A 75 6.58 -9.77 -4.59
N VAL A 76 5.53 -9.58 -5.38
CA VAL A 76 4.72 -10.68 -5.94
C VAL A 76 5.19 -10.91 -7.36
N LYS A 77 6.01 -11.93 -7.60
CA LYS A 77 6.66 -12.15 -8.90
C LYS A 77 5.69 -12.31 -10.05
N ASP A 78 4.55 -12.91 -9.81
CA ASP A 78 3.54 -13.15 -10.85
C ASP A 78 2.81 -11.87 -11.26
N VAL A 79 2.88 -10.80 -10.45
CA VAL A 79 2.22 -9.50 -10.70
C VAL A 79 3.23 -8.43 -11.13
N ASP A 80 4.26 -8.22 -10.33
CA ASP A 80 5.34 -7.27 -10.64
C ASP A 80 6.67 -7.79 -10.09
N LYS A 81 7.52 -8.28 -10.98
CA LYS A 81 8.85 -8.83 -10.62
C LYS A 81 9.86 -7.76 -10.20
N LYS A 82 9.59 -6.49 -10.50
CA LYS A 82 10.58 -5.40 -10.37
C LYS A 82 10.37 -4.55 -9.13
N ASN A 83 9.12 -4.36 -8.73
CA ASN A 83 8.76 -3.43 -7.66
C ASN A 83 8.08 -4.16 -6.51
N PRO A 84 8.36 -3.77 -5.25
CA PRO A 84 7.54 -4.21 -4.13
C PRO A 84 6.12 -3.65 -4.26
N ALA A 85 5.16 -4.34 -3.70
CA ALA A 85 3.73 -4.03 -3.83
C ALA A 85 3.41 -2.57 -3.50
N SER A 86 3.99 -2.01 -2.44
CA SER A 86 3.84 -0.60 -2.04
C SER A 86 4.36 0.44 -3.05
N LEU A 87 5.21 0.02 -3.99
CA LEU A 87 5.78 0.86 -5.04
C LEU A 87 5.37 0.42 -6.46
N SER A 88 4.41 -0.50 -6.56
CA SER A 88 3.95 -1.10 -7.80
C SER A 88 2.62 -0.54 -8.26
N LYS A 89 2.61 0.13 -9.41
CA LYS A 89 1.38 0.60 -10.05
C LYS A 89 0.45 -0.58 -10.37
N THR A 90 0.99 -1.70 -10.82
CA THR A 90 0.21 -2.90 -11.14
C THR A 90 -0.51 -3.43 -9.89
N VAL A 91 0.17 -3.53 -8.74
CA VAL A 91 -0.47 -4.01 -7.51
C VAL A 91 -1.52 -3.03 -7.02
N ILE A 92 -1.23 -1.73 -6.99
CA ILE A 92 -2.14 -0.72 -6.44
C ILE A 92 -3.29 -0.42 -7.40
N ASN A 93 -3.01 -0.09 -8.66
CA ASN A 93 -4.05 0.34 -9.59
C ASN A 93 -4.77 -0.83 -10.26
N ASP A 94 -4.02 -1.79 -10.82
CA ASP A 94 -4.66 -2.82 -11.64
C ASP A 94 -5.33 -3.89 -10.76
N TYR A 95 -4.67 -4.31 -9.66
CA TYR A 95 -5.25 -5.30 -8.74
C TYR A 95 -6.17 -4.65 -7.70
N LEU A 96 -5.65 -3.79 -6.83
CA LEU A 96 -6.43 -3.30 -5.69
C LEU A 96 -7.58 -2.40 -6.14
N ARG A 97 -7.29 -1.40 -6.99
CA ARG A 97 -8.31 -0.45 -7.43
C ARG A 97 -9.22 -1.01 -8.52
N SER A 98 -8.66 -1.56 -9.60
CA SER A 98 -9.46 -1.98 -10.76
C SER A 98 -10.07 -3.37 -10.56
N LYS A 99 -9.27 -4.40 -10.25
CA LYS A 99 -9.78 -5.77 -10.13
C LYS A 99 -10.68 -5.96 -8.92
N TYR A 100 -10.28 -5.43 -7.74
CA TYR A 100 -11.06 -5.56 -6.50
C TYR A 100 -11.98 -4.38 -6.23
N GLN A 101 -12.05 -3.40 -7.14
CA GLN A 101 -12.93 -2.22 -7.08
C GLN A 101 -12.79 -1.42 -5.77
N TYR A 102 -11.57 -1.40 -5.18
CA TYR A 102 -11.33 -0.69 -3.94
C TYR A 102 -11.32 0.82 -4.12
N LYS A 103 -12.22 1.51 -3.42
CA LYS A 103 -12.41 2.97 -3.50
C LYS A 103 -11.81 3.74 -2.32
N GLY A 104 -11.46 3.04 -1.23
CA GLY A 104 -10.90 3.64 -0.02
C GLY A 104 -9.46 4.15 -0.19
N LEU A 105 -8.86 4.54 0.91
CA LEU A 105 -7.49 5.06 0.97
C LEU A 105 -6.46 3.92 0.89
N VAL A 106 -5.48 4.08 0.02
CA VAL A 106 -4.31 3.20 -0.07
C VAL A 106 -3.14 3.87 0.63
N MET A 107 -2.65 3.22 1.69
CA MET A 107 -1.49 3.66 2.46
C MET A 107 -0.30 2.75 2.18
N THR A 108 0.92 3.29 2.12
CA THR A 108 2.12 2.45 2.13
C THR A 108 2.48 2.03 3.55
N ASP A 109 3.17 0.92 3.71
CA ASP A 109 3.96 0.66 4.91
C ASP A 109 5.12 1.66 5.00
N ASP A 110 5.82 1.73 6.15
CA ASP A 110 6.85 2.74 6.39
C ASP A 110 8.05 2.59 5.45
N LEU A 111 8.26 3.60 4.59
CA LEU A 111 9.38 3.64 3.66
C LEU A 111 10.76 3.70 4.35
N LYS A 112 10.81 3.87 5.69
CA LYS A 112 12.02 3.75 6.49
C LYS A 112 12.52 2.31 6.57
N MET A 113 11.64 1.32 6.42
CA MET A 113 12.01 -0.09 6.49
C MET A 113 13.15 -0.41 5.53
N ARG A 114 14.14 -1.18 6.01
CA ARG A 114 15.39 -1.44 5.27
C ARG A 114 15.16 -2.08 3.91
N ALA A 115 14.12 -2.88 3.76
CA ALA A 115 13.69 -3.46 2.49
C ALA A 115 13.50 -2.40 1.37
N ILE A 116 13.13 -1.18 1.74
CA ILE A 116 12.91 -0.06 0.82
C ILE A 116 14.04 0.96 0.89
N SER A 117 14.39 1.42 2.09
CA SER A 117 15.33 2.55 2.25
C SER A 117 16.72 2.27 1.70
N LEU A 118 17.24 1.04 1.86
CA LEU A 118 18.55 0.65 1.31
C LEU A 118 18.56 0.51 -0.21
N ARG A 119 17.43 0.10 -0.80
CA ARG A 119 17.36 -0.16 -2.25
C ARG A 119 16.98 1.07 -3.06
N TYR A 120 16.10 1.91 -2.53
CA TYR A 120 15.52 3.05 -3.26
C TYR A 120 15.93 4.40 -2.68
N GLY A 121 16.27 4.48 -1.39
CA GLY A 121 16.35 5.72 -0.65
C GLY A 121 14.96 6.34 -0.45
N TYR A 122 14.80 7.18 0.59
CA TYR A 122 13.51 7.74 0.99
C TYR A 122 12.81 8.53 -0.12
N VAL A 123 13.51 9.53 -0.69
CA VAL A 123 12.93 10.47 -1.67
C VAL A 123 12.46 9.74 -2.94
N ARG A 124 13.27 8.80 -3.44
CA ARG A 124 12.92 8.04 -4.64
C ARG A 124 11.76 7.08 -4.37
N ALA A 125 11.76 6.43 -3.21
CA ALA A 125 10.66 5.54 -2.80
C ALA A 125 9.35 6.32 -2.69
N THR A 126 9.35 7.50 -2.06
CA THR A 126 8.18 8.37 -1.93
C THR A 126 7.60 8.75 -3.30
N VAL A 127 8.44 9.19 -4.24
CA VAL A 127 8.00 9.51 -5.60
C VAL A 127 7.45 8.27 -6.32
N LYS A 128 8.05 7.08 -6.11
CA LYS A 128 7.55 5.83 -6.71
C LYS A 128 6.21 5.42 -6.12
N ALA A 129 6.02 5.51 -4.80
CA ALA A 129 4.76 5.22 -4.13
C ALA A 129 3.63 6.14 -4.62
N CYS A 130 3.91 7.45 -4.72
CA CYS A 130 2.98 8.41 -5.29
C CYS A 130 2.58 8.04 -6.73
N LYS A 131 3.55 7.76 -7.60
CA LYS A 131 3.29 7.32 -8.99
C LYS A 131 2.55 6.00 -9.09
N ALA A 132 2.70 5.14 -8.10
CA ALA A 132 2.00 3.86 -8.03
C ALA A 132 0.52 4.02 -7.63
N GLY A 133 0.10 5.19 -7.13
CA GLY A 133 -1.29 5.47 -6.77
C GLY A 133 -1.59 5.34 -5.27
N ALA A 134 -0.57 5.37 -4.40
CA ALA A 134 -0.78 5.48 -2.97
C ALA A 134 -1.34 6.87 -2.62
N ASP A 135 -2.39 6.91 -1.79
CA ASP A 135 -3.00 8.15 -1.30
C ASP A 135 -2.25 8.69 -0.08
N ILE A 136 -1.81 7.81 0.81
CA ILE A 136 -1.03 8.14 2.02
C ILE A 136 0.32 7.43 1.94
N ILE A 137 1.40 8.19 2.16
CA ILE A 137 2.75 7.65 2.12
C ILE A 137 3.38 7.82 3.49
N MET A 138 3.58 6.70 4.20
CA MET A 138 4.21 6.70 5.51
C MET A 138 5.72 6.72 5.37
N ILE A 139 6.38 7.68 6.04
CA ILE A 139 7.82 7.87 5.96
C ILE A 139 8.39 8.34 7.31
N GLY A 140 8.97 7.44 8.08
CA GLY A 140 9.67 7.72 9.35
C GLY A 140 11.08 8.25 9.11
N ALA A 141 11.23 9.35 8.37
CA ALA A 141 12.51 9.97 8.04
C ALA A 141 12.69 11.34 8.73
N PRO A 142 13.93 11.87 8.83
CA PRO A 142 14.17 13.25 9.32
C PRO A 142 13.37 14.27 8.51
N HIS A 143 12.93 15.34 9.19
CA HIS A 143 12.09 16.40 8.63
C HIS A 143 12.59 16.91 7.26
N ASN A 144 13.88 17.25 7.15
CA ASN A 144 14.45 17.74 5.89
C ASN A 144 14.33 16.75 4.74
N THR A 145 14.38 15.43 5.04
CA THR A 145 14.18 14.38 4.03
C THR A 145 12.74 14.35 3.54
N VAL A 146 11.78 14.54 4.45
CA VAL A 146 10.35 14.60 4.11
C VAL A 146 10.06 15.82 3.22
N ILE A 147 10.57 17.01 3.60
CA ILE A 147 10.44 18.22 2.79
C ILE A 147 11.05 18.04 1.39
N HIS A 148 12.23 17.43 1.33
CA HIS A 148 12.86 17.12 0.03
C HIS A 148 12.02 16.14 -0.82
N ALA A 149 11.38 15.16 -0.19
CA ALA A 149 10.49 14.24 -0.90
C ALA A 149 9.25 14.97 -1.45
N ILE A 150 8.66 15.89 -0.68
CA ILE A 150 7.53 16.74 -1.11
C ILE A 150 7.94 17.58 -2.32
N HIS A 151 9.03 18.33 -2.25
CA HIS A 151 9.54 19.15 -3.38
C HIS A 151 9.82 18.29 -4.62
N LYS A 152 10.25 17.03 -4.41
CA LYS A 152 10.47 16.12 -5.55
C LYS A 152 9.16 15.67 -6.19
N ILE A 153 8.09 15.45 -5.42
CA ILE A 153 6.74 15.19 -5.93
C ILE A 153 6.25 16.40 -6.72
N GLU A 154 6.29 17.60 -6.14
CA GLU A 154 5.90 18.85 -6.80
C GLU A 154 6.61 19.03 -8.15
N LYS A 155 7.94 18.81 -8.19
CA LYS A 155 8.71 18.85 -9.43
C LYS A 155 8.23 17.82 -10.46
N ASN A 156 7.81 16.62 -10.02
CA ASN A 156 7.27 15.60 -10.91
C ASN A 156 5.87 16.00 -11.44
N VAL A 157 5.04 16.67 -10.63
CA VAL A 157 3.74 17.20 -11.06
C VAL A 157 3.96 18.31 -12.10
N LYS A 158 4.80 19.31 -11.80
CA LYS A 158 5.14 20.42 -12.74
C LYS A 158 5.66 19.90 -14.09
N ASN A 159 6.42 18.80 -14.05
CA ASN A 159 6.96 18.15 -15.25
C ASN A 159 5.99 17.13 -15.89
N LYS A 160 4.72 17.09 -15.48
CA LYS A 160 3.69 16.16 -15.98
C LYS A 160 4.07 14.66 -15.87
N LYS A 161 4.96 14.31 -14.91
CA LYS A 161 5.36 12.93 -14.60
C LYS A 161 4.50 12.29 -13.50
N ILE A 162 3.71 13.09 -12.83
CA ILE A 162 2.62 12.73 -11.92
C ILE A 162 1.43 13.59 -12.33
N ASP A 163 0.27 12.98 -12.48
CA ASP A 163 -0.97 13.69 -12.79
C ASP A 163 -1.48 14.40 -11.54
N ILE A 164 -1.72 15.71 -11.65
CA ILE A 164 -2.28 16.52 -10.55
C ILE A 164 -3.64 15.98 -10.11
N ASN A 165 -4.48 15.53 -11.05
CA ASN A 165 -5.79 14.96 -10.73
C ASN A 165 -5.70 13.72 -9.82
N GLN A 166 -4.59 12.97 -9.90
CA GLN A 166 -4.35 11.85 -8.95
C GLN A 166 -4.15 12.38 -7.53
N ILE A 167 -3.39 13.46 -7.37
CA ILE A 167 -3.16 14.10 -6.05
C ILE A 167 -4.47 14.65 -5.51
N ASP A 168 -5.23 15.40 -6.31
CA ASP A 168 -6.50 16.00 -5.92
C ASP A 168 -7.50 14.92 -5.46
N LYS A 169 -7.63 13.82 -6.21
CA LYS A 169 -8.47 12.68 -5.82
C LYS A 169 -8.02 12.03 -4.50
N SER A 170 -6.72 11.99 -4.22
CA SER A 170 -6.22 11.46 -2.94
C SER A 170 -6.57 12.41 -1.80
N VAL A 171 -6.38 13.72 -1.99
CA VAL A 171 -6.76 14.74 -0.99
C VAL A 171 -8.27 14.71 -0.72
N GLU A 172 -9.11 14.67 -1.75
CA GLU A 172 -10.57 14.56 -1.60
C GLU A 172 -11.00 13.36 -0.74
N LYS A 173 -10.31 12.23 -0.86
CA LYS A 173 -10.61 11.04 -0.04
C LYS A 173 -10.15 11.19 1.42
N ILE A 174 -9.08 11.97 1.66
CA ILE A 174 -8.52 12.15 2.99
C ILE A 174 -9.35 13.13 3.82
N ILE A 175 -9.97 14.13 3.16
CA ILE A 175 -10.74 15.19 3.86
C ILE A 175 -12.23 14.86 4.02
N LYS A 176 -12.70 13.76 3.44
CA LYS A 176 -14.07 13.25 3.63
C LYS A 176 -14.21 12.44 4.90
#